data_538e2d42fbf09705977db435dbe79145
#
_entry.id   538e2d42fbf09705977db435dbe79145
#
_cell.length_a   1.000
_cell.length_b   1.000
_cell.length_c   1.000
_cell.angle_alpha   90.00
_cell.angle_beta   90.00
_cell.angle_gamma   90.00
#
_symmetry.space_group_name_H-M   'P 1'
#
loop_
_entity.id
_entity.type
_entity.pdbx_description
1 polymer ?
#
loop_
_entity_poly.entity_id
_entity_poly.type
_entity_poly.pdbx_seq_one_letter_code
_entity_poly.pdbx_strand_id
1 'polypeptide(L)'
;VENYHDWSNEDFQWFSSLGNIINICIELRKTKDKVIREQTFLNNLFHFMPMGYIRMSIIRDENNKPCDYRVTDANEVSSTFFGLPLESYIGSLASEKHPDYLQKLNFLEEILDSNSYREKDEYFPRTERYTHWVIYSPGKDEIVGLFLDSTGSVQANRALDRSEKLFQNIFANIPAGVEIYDKDGYLIDLN
;
A
#
# COMPACT_ATOMS: atom_id res chain seq x y z
N VAL A 1 65.05 -24.47 -29.82
CA VAL A 1 65.23 -23.03 -29.52
C VAL A 1 63.91 -22.52 -29.03
N GLU A 2 63.75 -22.37 -27.70
CA GLU A 2 62.57 -21.72 -27.11
C GLU A 2 62.68 -20.24 -27.40
N ASN A 3 61.72 -19.73 -28.18
CA ASN A 3 61.52 -18.31 -28.40
C ASN A 3 60.91 -17.72 -27.13
N TYR A 4 61.68 -17.17 -26.23
CA TYR A 4 61.18 -16.31 -25.15
C TYR A 4 60.79 -14.98 -25.77
N HIS A 5 59.51 -14.61 -25.58
CA HIS A 5 59.01 -13.30 -25.96
C HIS A 5 59.41 -12.30 -24.86
N ASP A 6 60.27 -11.33 -25.15
CA ASP A 6 60.59 -10.24 -24.25
C ASP A 6 59.45 -9.23 -24.22
N TRP A 7 58.75 -9.17 -23.11
CA TRP A 7 57.64 -8.25 -22.89
C TRP A 7 58.11 -6.81 -22.77
N SER A 8 57.63 -5.92 -23.59
CA SER A 8 57.89 -4.49 -23.52
C SER A 8 57.08 -3.79 -22.41
N ASN A 9 57.48 -2.59 -21.98
CA ASN A 9 56.70 -1.78 -21.05
C ASN A 9 55.29 -1.45 -21.62
N GLU A 10 55.15 -1.34 -22.94
CA GLU A 10 53.89 -1.11 -23.62
C GLU A 10 52.98 -2.32 -23.50
N ASP A 11 53.52 -3.55 -23.59
CA ASP A 11 52.74 -4.78 -23.38
C ASP A 11 52.21 -4.85 -21.94
N PHE A 12 53.00 -4.51 -20.93
CA PHE A 12 52.57 -4.46 -19.54
C PHE A 12 51.47 -3.40 -19.30
N GLN A 13 51.57 -2.21 -19.92
CA GLN A 13 50.55 -1.16 -19.84
C GLN A 13 49.26 -1.61 -20.51
N TRP A 14 49.37 -2.30 -21.66
CA TRP A 14 48.19 -2.82 -22.35
C TRP A 14 47.45 -3.89 -21.52
N PHE A 15 48.19 -4.85 -20.93
CA PHE A 15 47.61 -5.87 -20.05
C PHE A 15 47.00 -5.25 -18.80
N SER A 16 47.61 -4.26 -18.19
CA SER A 16 47.09 -3.55 -17.04
C SER A 16 45.77 -2.83 -17.40
N SER A 17 45.73 -2.15 -18.55
CA SER A 17 44.54 -1.48 -19.05
C SER A 17 43.41 -2.47 -19.35
N LEU A 18 43.73 -3.61 -19.96
CA LEU A 18 42.78 -4.68 -20.22
C LEU A 18 42.24 -5.26 -18.91
N GLY A 19 43.07 -5.49 -17.91
CA GLY A 19 42.67 -5.94 -16.57
C GLY A 19 41.71 -4.96 -15.91
N ASN A 20 41.99 -3.67 -16.00
CA ASN A 20 41.11 -2.63 -15.47
C ASN A 20 39.74 -2.62 -16.17
N ILE A 21 39.72 -2.73 -17.51
CA ILE A 21 38.46 -2.81 -18.27
C ILE A 21 37.64 -4.04 -17.87
N ILE A 22 38.27 -5.20 -17.74
CA ILE A 22 37.64 -6.44 -17.29
C ILE A 22 37.04 -6.26 -15.90
N ASN A 23 37.78 -5.68 -14.96
CA ASN A 23 37.29 -5.41 -13.61
C ASN A 23 36.10 -4.48 -13.60
N ILE A 24 36.14 -3.40 -14.39
CA ILE A 24 34.99 -2.47 -14.54
C ILE A 24 33.77 -3.21 -15.10
N CYS A 25 33.97 -4.04 -16.12
CA CYS A 25 32.86 -4.84 -16.71
C CYS A 25 32.24 -5.81 -15.68
N ILE A 26 33.08 -6.45 -14.86
CA ILE A 26 32.60 -7.36 -13.79
C ILE A 26 31.79 -6.59 -12.75
N GLU A 27 32.30 -5.44 -12.28
CA GLU A 27 31.59 -4.62 -11.29
C GLU A 27 30.28 -4.05 -11.83
N LEU A 28 30.25 -3.58 -13.09
CA LEU A 28 29.00 -3.14 -13.75
C LEU A 28 27.98 -4.28 -13.84
N ARG A 29 28.44 -5.50 -14.18
CA ARG A 29 27.55 -6.67 -14.25
C ARG A 29 26.98 -7.02 -12.87
N LYS A 30 27.82 -7.06 -11.82
CA LYS A 30 27.37 -7.32 -10.45
C LYS A 30 26.34 -6.28 -9.99
N THR A 31 26.60 -5.00 -10.27
CA THR A 31 25.69 -3.91 -9.93
C THR A 31 24.35 -4.05 -10.66
N LYS A 32 24.39 -4.34 -11.96
CA LYS A 32 23.18 -4.59 -12.76
C LYS A 32 22.36 -5.78 -12.23
N ASP A 33 23.04 -6.90 -11.93
CA ASP A 33 22.39 -8.10 -11.41
C ASP A 33 21.76 -7.84 -10.02
N LYS A 34 22.39 -7.00 -9.19
CA LYS A 34 21.85 -6.57 -7.90
C LYS A 34 20.58 -5.74 -8.10
N VAL A 35 20.62 -4.73 -8.97
CA VAL A 35 19.45 -3.87 -9.26
C VAL A 35 18.29 -4.70 -9.79
N ILE A 36 18.54 -5.62 -10.73
CA ILE A 36 17.49 -6.50 -11.26
C ILE A 36 16.87 -7.36 -10.15
N ARG A 37 17.67 -7.93 -9.25
CA ARG A 37 17.14 -8.73 -8.12
C ARG A 37 16.28 -7.88 -7.19
N GLU A 38 16.74 -6.67 -6.84
CA GLU A 38 15.98 -5.75 -5.97
C GLU A 38 14.66 -5.34 -6.63
N GLN A 39 14.67 -5.01 -7.93
CA GLN A 39 13.44 -4.70 -8.68
C GLN A 39 12.49 -5.91 -8.72
N THR A 40 13.00 -7.11 -8.98
CA THR A 40 12.19 -8.33 -9.00
C THR A 40 11.58 -8.60 -7.62
N PHE A 41 12.35 -8.43 -6.56
CA PHE A 41 11.87 -8.57 -5.19
C PHE A 41 10.75 -7.57 -4.87
N LEU A 42 10.94 -6.29 -5.19
CA LEU A 42 9.92 -5.26 -4.99
C LEU A 42 8.65 -5.55 -5.80
N ASN A 43 8.79 -5.93 -7.07
CA ASN A 43 7.65 -6.28 -7.90
C ASN A 43 6.86 -7.47 -7.33
N ASN A 44 7.56 -8.50 -6.82
CA ASN A 44 6.92 -9.63 -6.17
C ASN A 44 6.21 -9.21 -4.88
N LEU A 45 6.81 -8.34 -4.06
CA LEU A 45 6.15 -7.79 -2.87
C LEU A 45 4.84 -7.08 -3.23
N PHE A 46 4.86 -6.20 -4.23
CA PHE A 46 3.65 -5.50 -4.68
C PHE A 46 2.60 -6.45 -5.26
N HIS A 47 3.02 -7.46 -6.01
CA HIS A 47 2.10 -8.41 -6.63
C HIS A 47 1.43 -9.34 -5.61
N PHE A 48 2.18 -9.82 -4.61
CA PHE A 48 1.66 -10.76 -3.60
C PHE A 48 1.18 -10.08 -2.31
N MET A 49 1.27 -8.77 -2.21
CA MET A 49 0.79 -8.01 -1.05
C MET A 49 -0.73 -8.15 -0.95
N PRO A 50 -1.30 -8.58 0.20
CA PRO A 50 -2.76 -8.68 0.37
C PRO A 50 -3.41 -7.31 0.65
N MET A 51 -2.69 -6.23 0.40
CA MET A 51 -3.15 -4.85 0.57
C MET A 51 -3.26 -4.17 -0.78
N GLY A 52 -4.29 -3.34 -0.95
CA GLY A 52 -4.37 -2.43 -2.08
C GLY A 52 -3.29 -1.34 -1.96
N TYR A 53 -2.66 -1.05 -3.08
CA TYR A 53 -1.65 0.00 -3.22
C TYR A 53 -2.04 0.95 -4.35
N ILE A 54 -1.96 2.24 -4.09
CA ILE A 54 -2.21 3.29 -5.08
C ILE A 54 -1.18 4.39 -4.87
N ARG A 55 -0.54 4.82 -5.95
CA ARG A 55 0.30 6.01 -5.99
C ARG A 55 -0.40 7.07 -6.83
N MET A 56 -0.39 8.29 -6.33
CA MET A 56 -1.06 9.41 -6.95
C MET A 56 -0.10 10.59 -7.05
N SER A 57 -0.23 11.35 -8.12
CA SER A 57 0.46 12.63 -8.30
C SER A 57 -0.56 13.76 -8.25
N ILE A 58 -0.32 14.76 -7.42
CA ILE A 58 -1.17 15.93 -7.30
C ILE A 58 -0.94 16.87 -8.48
N ILE A 59 -2.02 17.35 -9.05
CA ILE A 59 -2.01 18.33 -10.14
C ILE A 59 -2.38 19.69 -9.53
N ARG A 60 -1.60 20.72 -9.86
CA ARG A 60 -1.80 22.09 -9.37
C ARG A 60 -2.25 22.99 -10.50
N ASP A 61 -3.05 24.00 -10.14
CA ASP A 61 -3.48 25.06 -11.04
C ASP A 61 -2.38 26.14 -11.23
N GLU A 62 -2.68 27.17 -12.01
CA GLU A 62 -1.79 28.30 -12.27
C GLU A 62 -1.40 29.08 -11.01
N ASN A 63 -2.20 28.99 -9.93
CA ASN A 63 -1.97 29.60 -8.64
C ASN A 63 -1.23 28.66 -7.66
N ASN A 64 -0.69 27.55 -8.15
CA ASN A 64 -0.02 26.50 -7.38
C ASN A 64 -0.92 25.80 -6.34
N LYS A 65 -2.25 25.84 -6.52
CA LYS A 65 -3.19 25.13 -5.66
C LYS A 65 -3.50 23.76 -6.22
N PRO A 66 -3.60 22.71 -5.39
CA PRO A 66 -4.11 21.41 -5.82
C PRO A 66 -5.48 21.54 -6.45
N CYS A 67 -5.65 21.04 -7.67
CA CYS A 67 -6.90 21.09 -8.42
C CYS A 67 -7.40 19.72 -8.87
N ASP A 68 -6.51 18.73 -8.93
CA ASP A 68 -6.84 17.34 -9.25
C ASP A 68 -5.71 16.42 -8.79
N TYR A 69 -5.88 15.10 -8.93
CA TYR A 69 -4.80 14.14 -8.81
C TYR A 69 -4.92 13.06 -9.88
N ARG A 70 -3.76 12.51 -10.25
CA ARG A 70 -3.65 11.43 -11.23
C ARG A 70 -3.15 10.18 -10.55
N VAL A 71 -3.77 9.04 -10.83
CA VAL A 71 -3.26 7.74 -10.42
C VAL A 71 -2.05 7.39 -11.29
N THR A 72 -0.88 7.24 -10.69
CA THR A 72 0.37 6.95 -11.42
C THR A 72 0.76 5.49 -11.34
N ASP A 73 0.31 4.80 -10.29
CA ASP A 73 0.58 3.37 -10.11
C ASP A 73 -0.46 2.74 -9.17
N ALA A 74 -0.74 1.44 -9.34
CA ALA A 74 -1.65 0.66 -8.50
C ALA A 74 -1.37 -0.84 -8.69
N ASN A 75 -1.71 -1.66 -7.69
CA ASN A 75 -1.58 -3.11 -7.78
C ASN A 75 -2.91 -3.80 -8.12
N GLU A 76 -2.86 -5.12 -8.41
CA GLU A 76 -4.01 -5.96 -8.74
C GLU A 76 -5.10 -5.98 -7.66
N VAL A 77 -4.72 -5.87 -6.38
CA VAL A 77 -5.68 -5.82 -5.26
C VAL A 77 -6.54 -4.56 -5.37
N SER A 78 -5.94 -3.42 -5.76
CA SER A 78 -6.66 -2.18 -6.01
C SER A 78 -7.64 -2.31 -7.16
N SER A 79 -7.22 -2.92 -8.27
CA SER A 79 -8.07 -3.22 -9.44
C SER A 79 -9.29 -4.04 -9.04
N THR A 80 -9.07 -5.14 -8.35
CA THR A 80 -10.13 -6.06 -7.88
C THR A 80 -11.08 -5.37 -6.90
N PHE A 81 -10.54 -4.56 -5.99
CA PHE A 81 -11.36 -3.85 -4.99
C PHE A 81 -12.27 -2.81 -5.62
N PHE A 82 -11.74 -1.98 -6.52
CA PHE A 82 -12.52 -0.93 -7.18
C PHE A 82 -13.34 -1.44 -8.36
N GLY A 83 -13.10 -2.66 -8.82
CA GLY A 83 -13.76 -3.24 -10.01
C GLY A 83 -13.41 -2.47 -11.29
N LEU A 84 -12.18 -1.97 -11.39
CA LEU A 84 -11.66 -1.21 -12.53
C LEU A 84 -10.38 -1.89 -13.02
N PRO A 85 -10.25 -2.20 -14.33
CA PRO A 85 -8.99 -2.68 -14.90
C PRO A 85 -7.85 -1.68 -14.65
N LEU A 86 -6.64 -2.18 -14.32
CA LEU A 86 -5.48 -1.33 -14.02
C LEU A 86 -5.17 -0.36 -15.18
N GLU A 87 -5.27 -0.82 -16.43
CA GLU A 87 -5.01 0.01 -17.62
C GLU A 87 -5.97 1.20 -17.73
N SER A 88 -7.18 1.09 -17.18
CA SER A 88 -8.16 2.19 -17.18
C SER A 88 -8.05 3.08 -15.96
N TYR A 89 -7.36 2.60 -14.91
CA TYR A 89 -7.20 3.30 -13.65
C TYR A 89 -5.89 4.08 -13.59
N ILE A 90 -4.79 3.43 -13.98
CA ILE A 90 -3.48 4.09 -14.08
C ILE A 90 -3.52 5.13 -15.20
N GLY A 91 -3.06 6.34 -14.90
CA GLY A 91 -3.08 7.50 -15.81
C GLY A 91 -4.37 8.31 -15.76
N SER A 92 -5.47 7.79 -15.17
CA SER A 92 -6.73 8.53 -15.07
C SER A 92 -6.67 9.70 -14.08
N LEU A 93 -7.49 10.71 -14.31
CA LEU A 93 -7.71 11.81 -13.40
C LEU A 93 -8.78 11.43 -12.37
N ALA A 94 -8.65 11.98 -11.16
CA ALA A 94 -9.64 11.77 -10.12
C ALA A 94 -11.00 12.36 -10.50
N SER A 95 -11.02 13.53 -11.11
CA SER A 95 -12.23 14.20 -11.61
C SER A 95 -13.03 13.36 -12.60
N GLU A 96 -12.36 12.47 -13.34
CA GLU A 96 -13.02 11.57 -14.30
C GLU A 96 -13.65 10.33 -13.66
N LYS A 97 -13.14 9.89 -12.51
CA LYS A 97 -13.48 8.59 -11.91
C LYS A 97 -14.25 8.69 -10.60
N HIS A 98 -14.11 9.80 -9.89
CA HIS A 98 -14.62 9.99 -8.54
C HIS A 98 -15.42 11.29 -8.43
N PRO A 99 -16.77 11.25 -8.28
CA PRO A 99 -17.58 12.45 -8.14
C PRO A 99 -17.24 13.30 -6.92
N ASP A 100 -16.69 12.67 -5.89
CA ASP A 100 -16.26 13.27 -4.61
C ASP A 100 -14.78 13.66 -4.56
N TYR A 101 -14.10 13.75 -5.72
CA TYR A 101 -12.66 13.97 -5.81
C TYR A 101 -12.18 15.23 -5.09
N LEU A 102 -12.99 16.30 -5.04
CA LEU A 102 -12.62 17.53 -4.33
C LEU A 102 -12.48 17.34 -2.83
N GLN A 103 -13.36 16.53 -2.20
CA GLN A 103 -13.23 16.23 -0.78
C GLN A 103 -11.98 15.40 -0.50
N LYS A 104 -11.72 14.43 -1.39
CA LYS A 104 -10.50 13.62 -1.31
C LYS A 104 -9.25 14.47 -1.51
N LEU A 105 -9.27 15.41 -2.44
CA LEU A 105 -8.15 16.30 -2.72
C LEU A 105 -7.78 17.18 -1.50
N ASN A 106 -8.75 17.77 -0.82
CA ASN A 106 -8.52 18.55 0.40
C ASN A 106 -7.85 17.71 1.50
N PHE A 107 -8.31 16.47 1.69
CA PHE A 107 -7.69 15.54 2.63
C PHE A 107 -6.25 15.17 2.24
N LEU A 108 -5.97 14.98 0.94
CA LEU A 108 -4.63 14.68 0.45
C LEU A 108 -3.69 15.89 0.59
N GLU A 109 -4.19 17.12 0.45
CA GLU A 109 -3.42 18.35 0.65
C GLU A 109 -2.90 18.45 2.09
N GLU A 110 -3.72 18.12 3.09
CA GLU A 110 -3.30 18.07 4.49
C GLU A 110 -2.15 17.08 4.74
N ILE A 111 -2.09 16.00 3.93
CA ILE A 111 -1.04 14.99 4.05
C ILE A 111 0.26 15.48 3.42
N LEU A 112 0.21 16.21 2.31
CA LEU A 112 1.40 16.76 1.65
C LEU A 112 2.22 17.66 2.58
N ASP A 113 1.53 18.43 3.43
CA ASP A 113 2.16 19.34 4.39
C ASP A 113 2.61 18.66 5.68
N SER A 114 2.12 17.43 5.91
CA SER A 114 2.44 16.64 7.10
C SER A 114 3.59 15.69 6.80
N ASN A 115 4.67 15.75 7.54
CA ASN A 115 5.74 14.74 7.47
C ASN A 115 5.36 13.45 8.22
N SER A 116 4.11 13.00 8.09
CA SER A 116 3.53 11.85 8.79
C SER A 116 2.49 11.14 7.91
N TYR A 117 2.13 9.92 8.31
CA TYR A 117 1.00 9.21 7.70
C TYR A 117 -0.33 9.62 8.36
N ARG A 118 -1.43 9.33 7.68
CA ARG A 118 -2.80 9.41 8.17
C ARG A 118 -3.51 8.08 7.97
N GLU A 119 -4.35 7.73 8.94
CA GLU A 119 -5.24 6.58 8.84
C GLU A 119 -6.68 7.05 8.63
N LYS A 120 -7.44 6.30 7.86
CA LYS A 120 -8.83 6.60 7.57
C LYS A 120 -9.60 5.31 7.26
N ASP A 121 -10.73 5.15 7.91
CA ASP A 121 -11.72 4.14 7.51
C ASP A 121 -12.70 4.76 6.50
N GLU A 122 -12.98 4.05 5.42
CA GLU A 122 -13.88 4.51 4.38
C GLU A 122 -14.81 3.39 3.92
N TYR A 123 -16.08 3.73 3.70
CA TYR A 123 -17.05 2.84 3.08
C TYR A 123 -17.22 3.21 1.61
N PHE A 124 -17.11 2.22 0.73
CA PHE A 124 -17.30 2.37 -0.71
C PHE A 124 -18.69 1.85 -1.12
N PRO A 125 -19.67 2.73 -1.36
CA PRO A 125 -21.05 2.31 -1.68
C PRO A 125 -21.13 1.48 -2.96
N ARG A 126 -20.27 1.76 -3.95
CA ARG A 126 -20.28 1.06 -5.24
C ARG A 126 -19.92 -0.42 -5.14
N THR A 127 -19.04 -0.78 -4.21
CA THR A 127 -18.58 -2.16 -3.98
C THR A 127 -19.14 -2.75 -2.69
N GLU A 128 -19.87 -1.95 -1.91
CA GLU A 128 -20.40 -2.29 -0.58
C GLU A 128 -19.31 -2.79 0.39
N ARG A 129 -18.10 -2.20 0.31
CA ARG A 129 -16.92 -2.62 1.08
C ARG A 129 -16.43 -1.52 2.00
N TYR A 130 -15.84 -1.95 3.11
CA TYR A 130 -15.11 -1.11 4.06
C TYR A 130 -13.63 -1.27 3.84
N THR A 131 -12.89 -0.17 3.93
CA THR A 131 -11.42 -0.17 3.87
C THR A 131 -10.84 0.57 5.04
N HIS A 132 -9.70 0.09 5.48
CA HIS A 132 -8.80 0.82 6.36
C HIS A 132 -7.61 1.30 5.54
N TRP A 133 -7.42 2.61 5.47
CA TRP A 133 -6.37 3.27 4.71
C TRP A 133 -5.23 3.74 5.59
N VAL A 134 -4.02 3.61 5.08
CA VAL A 134 -2.82 4.29 5.55
C VAL A 134 -2.30 5.12 4.38
N ILE A 135 -2.25 6.44 4.53
CA ILE A 135 -1.93 7.37 3.45
C ILE A 135 -0.79 8.28 3.90
N TYR A 136 0.21 8.46 3.04
CA TYR A 136 1.37 9.31 3.30
C TYR A 136 1.92 9.93 2.02
N SER A 137 2.74 10.98 2.17
CA SER A 137 3.47 11.61 1.08
C SER A 137 4.94 11.17 1.10
N PRO A 138 5.43 10.46 0.06
CA PRO A 138 6.84 10.12 -0.05
C PRO A 138 7.71 11.27 -0.57
N GLY A 139 7.09 12.33 -1.10
CA GLY A 139 7.79 13.46 -1.68
C GLY A 139 6.83 14.52 -2.18
N LYS A 140 7.39 15.58 -2.80
CA LYS A 140 6.61 16.70 -3.28
C LYS A 140 5.56 16.25 -4.31
N ASP A 141 4.29 16.62 -4.06
CA ASP A 141 3.15 16.34 -4.94
C ASP A 141 2.88 14.84 -5.21
N GLU A 142 3.44 13.96 -4.39
CA GLU A 142 3.17 12.53 -4.45
C GLU A 142 2.48 12.05 -3.19
N ILE A 143 1.50 11.17 -3.38
CA ILE A 143 0.74 10.50 -2.32
C ILE A 143 0.78 8.99 -2.58
N VAL A 144 1.01 8.25 -1.53
CA VAL A 144 0.85 6.78 -1.49
C VAL A 144 -0.27 6.42 -0.54
N GLY A 145 -1.22 5.65 -1.03
CA GLY A 145 -2.29 5.04 -0.25
C GLY A 145 -2.13 3.53 -0.22
N LEU A 146 -2.10 2.97 0.97
CA LEU A 146 -2.21 1.53 1.23
C LEU A 146 -3.56 1.28 1.87
N PHE A 147 -4.26 0.22 1.48
CA PHE A 147 -5.52 -0.12 2.13
C PHE A 147 -5.75 -1.61 2.28
N LEU A 148 -6.52 -1.95 3.31
CA LEU A 148 -7.02 -3.30 3.57
C LEU A 148 -8.53 -3.33 3.41
N ASP A 149 -9.06 -4.40 2.83
CA ASP A 149 -10.49 -4.69 2.89
C ASP A 149 -10.85 -5.13 4.31
N SER A 150 -11.51 -4.25 5.05
CA SER A 150 -11.94 -4.47 6.43
C SER A 150 -13.40 -4.92 6.54
N THR A 151 -14.07 -5.22 5.43
CA THR A 151 -15.49 -5.54 5.38
C THR A 151 -15.85 -6.69 6.31
N GLY A 152 -15.08 -7.78 6.28
CA GLY A 152 -15.30 -8.94 7.14
C GLY A 152 -15.20 -8.61 8.63
N SER A 153 -14.18 -7.84 9.02
CA SER A 153 -13.98 -7.42 10.42
C SER A 153 -15.12 -6.51 10.90
N VAL A 154 -15.52 -5.53 10.06
CA VAL A 154 -16.62 -4.63 10.39
C VAL A 154 -17.95 -5.40 10.53
N GLN A 155 -18.23 -6.36 9.64
CA GLN A 155 -19.42 -7.18 9.71
C GLN A 155 -19.44 -8.09 10.93
N ALA A 156 -18.30 -8.73 11.26
CA ALA A 156 -18.16 -9.56 12.45
C ALA A 156 -18.39 -8.76 13.74
N ASN A 157 -17.77 -7.58 13.83
CA ASN A 157 -17.95 -6.70 15.00
C ASN A 157 -19.42 -6.23 15.15
N ARG A 158 -20.07 -5.86 14.05
CA ARG A 158 -21.50 -5.49 14.08
C ARG A 158 -22.41 -6.66 14.48
N ALA A 159 -22.09 -7.88 14.02
CA ALA A 159 -22.86 -9.06 14.40
C ALA A 159 -22.70 -9.36 15.88
N LEU A 160 -21.48 -9.22 16.44
CA LEU A 160 -21.21 -9.37 17.85
C LEU A 160 -21.97 -8.33 18.69
N ASP A 161 -21.84 -7.04 18.35
CA ASP A 161 -22.54 -5.94 19.04
C ASP A 161 -24.07 -6.13 19.03
N ARG A 162 -24.61 -6.60 17.89
CA ARG A 162 -26.04 -6.91 17.78
C ARG A 162 -26.43 -8.09 18.69
N SER A 163 -25.59 -9.13 18.76
CA SER A 163 -25.81 -10.28 19.60
C SER A 163 -25.78 -9.91 21.10
N GLU A 164 -24.79 -9.10 21.49
CA GLU A 164 -24.67 -8.60 22.86
C GLU A 164 -25.89 -7.75 23.27
N LYS A 165 -26.29 -6.81 22.41
CA LYS A 165 -27.48 -5.99 22.67
C LYS A 165 -28.76 -6.83 22.76
N LEU A 166 -28.90 -7.84 21.91
CA LEU A 166 -30.02 -8.76 21.96
C LEU A 166 -30.01 -9.55 23.27
N PHE A 167 -28.86 -10.08 23.65
CA PHE A 167 -28.69 -10.80 24.93
C PHE A 167 -29.05 -9.90 26.12
N GLN A 168 -28.51 -8.69 26.19
CA GLN A 168 -28.83 -7.72 27.25
C GLN A 168 -30.33 -7.39 27.32
N ASN A 169 -30.97 -7.17 26.16
CA ASN A 169 -32.39 -6.90 26.11
C ASN A 169 -33.24 -8.10 26.58
N ILE A 170 -32.90 -9.30 26.15
CA ILE A 170 -33.60 -10.52 26.60
C ILE A 170 -33.39 -10.71 28.08
N PHE A 171 -32.13 -10.63 28.55
CA PHE A 171 -31.74 -10.83 29.94
C PHE A 171 -32.48 -9.87 30.90
N ALA A 172 -32.47 -8.57 30.55
CA ALA A 172 -33.12 -7.55 31.37
C ALA A 172 -34.66 -7.62 31.36
N ASN A 173 -35.29 -8.23 30.33
CA ASN A 173 -36.75 -8.24 30.18
C ASN A 173 -37.37 -9.64 30.36
N ILE A 174 -36.63 -10.65 30.71
CA ILE A 174 -37.18 -11.97 31.09
C ILE A 174 -37.97 -11.81 32.38
N PRO A 175 -39.26 -12.26 32.42
CA PRO A 175 -40.13 -12.16 33.62
C PRO A 175 -39.80 -13.28 34.65
N ALA A 176 -38.54 -13.62 34.80
CA ALA A 176 -38.03 -14.61 35.72
C ALA A 176 -36.64 -14.17 36.17
N GLY A 177 -36.30 -14.38 37.47
CA GLY A 177 -34.93 -14.16 37.93
C GLY A 177 -33.97 -15.13 37.27
N VAL A 178 -32.93 -14.58 36.62
CA VAL A 178 -31.87 -15.34 35.96
C VAL A 178 -30.56 -14.99 36.62
N GLU A 179 -29.84 -16.00 37.05
CA GLU A 179 -28.50 -15.86 37.64
C GLU A 179 -27.50 -16.59 36.75
N ILE A 180 -26.37 -15.95 36.48
CA ILE A 180 -25.28 -16.52 35.69
C ILE A 180 -24.10 -16.78 36.61
N TYR A 181 -23.57 -17.98 36.55
CA TYR A 181 -22.43 -18.40 37.32
C TYR A 181 -21.27 -18.79 36.40
N ASP A 182 -20.04 -18.59 36.86
CA ASP A 182 -18.87 -19.13 36.18
C ASP A 182 -18.74 -20.66 36.43
N LYS A 183 -17.71 -21.25 35.79
CA LYS A 183 -17.41 -22.69 35.92
C LYS A 183 -17.01 -23.11 37.35
N ASP A 184 -16.60 -22.17 38.18
CA ASP A 184 -16.17 -22.39 39.57
C ASP A 184 -17.30 -22.10 40.57
N GLY A 185 -18.50 -21.73 40.10
CA GLY A 185 -19.71 -21.52 40.90
C GLY A 185 -19.85 -20.10 41.47
N TYR A 186 -19.07 -19.13 40.97
CA TYR A 186 -19.22 -17.74 41.40
C TYR A 186 -20.26 -17.03 40.53
N LEU A 187 -21.12 -16.24 41.19
CA LEU A 187 -22.12 -15.40 40.49
C LEU A 187 -21.41 -14.36 39.64
N ILE A 188 -21.69 -14.36 38.33
CA ILE A 188 -21.18 -13.38 37.34
C ILE A 188 -22.18 -12.25 37.17
N ASP A 189 -23.48 -12.58 36.99
CA ASP A 189 -24.51 -11.60 36.64
C ASP A 189 -25.89 -12.08 37.10
N LEU A 190 -26.83 -11.12 37.25
CA LEU A 190 -28.25 -11.37 37.55
C LEU A 190 -29.11 -10.26 36.95
N ASN A 191 -30.35 -10.60 36.55
CA ASN A 191 -31.30 -9.62 36.00
C ASN A 191 -32.22 -9.01 37.09
#